data_4e12d31e9d9caefae935cdfb5027037a
#
_entry.id   4e12d31e9d9caefae935cdfb5027037a
#
_cell.length_a   1.000
_cell.length_b   1.000
_cell.length_c   1.000
_cell.angle_alpha   90.00
_cell.angle_beta   90.00
_cell.angle_gamma   90.00
#
_symmetry.space_group_name_H-M   'P 1'
#
loop_
_entity.id
_entity.type
_entity.pdbx_description
1 polymer ?
#
loop_
_entity_poly.entity_id
_entity_poly.type
_entity_poly.pdbx_seq_one_letter_code
_entity_poly.pdbx_strand_id
1 'polypeptide(L)'
;MADDDSGLVNSLNALTLPDKTLIAVSGGRDSMALLDACAQACSARQNNTAAFIAATVDHGLRDGARVEATMVSDYCSTINIAHETLRWNSDEPVVSAVQARARNARYRLLIDHAYKHKCGAILTAHTQDDLAETVLMRLARGAGARGLAAMGDETQVASGPGAVLRLLRPMLGISRQSTTQYCKERSVPFCDDPGNQDPAFERVRWRALLGALQTQDLLTTKMVARSAGRLKSSVERENTELSSMMARVDGVFEQWGGISIDPQNLPALSPYQVQLLASRLVHAVSGQDYAPDAERAGAAVNDALETGKSALSGAMFHLWKSRLWVYREPAGLKGRRGASSAPKISHVQSAGACLWDRRFIVKATINPAQLYGQSMPITPWSGAPAALFNGPPEALESVPCLAGARGQIHAPLAGFTDHQIAWHNLSRERFFVSVIRFA
;
A
#
# COMPACT_ATOMS: atom_id res chain seq x y z
N MET A 1 26.54 21.78 17.06
CA MET A 1 27.06 21.02 15.92
C MET A 1 27.25 19.54 16.25
N ALA A 2 26.61 19.02 17.31
CA ALA A 2 26.63 17.59 17.68
C ALA A 2 25.23 16.92 17.59
N ASP A 3 24.28 17.56 16.91
CA ASP A 3 22.86 17.11 16.90
C ASP A 3 22.46 16.16 15.77
N ASP A 4 23.31 15.96 14.75
CA ASP A 4 22.89 15.23 13.55
C ASP A 4 23.09 13.69 13.64
N ASP A 5 24.14 13.23 14.32
CA ASP A 5 24.41 11.79 14.50
C ASP A 5 23.39 11.16 15.47
N SER A 6 22.92 11.93 16.46
CA SER A 6 21.89 11.54 17.41
C SER A 6 20.49 11.47 16.80
N GLY A 7 20.17 12.28 15.80
CA GLY A 7 18.83 12.40 15.23
C GLY A 7 18.35 11.13 14.53
N LEU A 8 19.20 10.50 13.72
CA LEU A 8 18.85 9.28 12.97
C LEU A 8 18.73 8.06 13.89
N VAL A 9 19.68 7.86 14.78
CA VAL A 9 19.65 6.77 15.77
C VAL A 9 18.47 6.96 16.74
N ASN A 10 18.19 8.19 17.18
CA ASN A 10 17.05 8.51 18.04
C ASN A 10 15.71 8.22 17.35
N SER A 11 15.57 8.51 16.05
CA SER A 11 14.34 8.19 15.30
C SER A 11 14.08 6.68 15.24
N LEU A 12 15.13 5.86 15.12
CA LEU A 12 15.03 4.39 15.20
C LEU A 12 14.72 3.92 16.63
N ASN A 13 15.32 4.55 17.62
CA ASN A 13 15.10 4.23 19.04
C ASN A 13 13.65 4.51 19.50
N ALA A 14 12.98 5.46 18.87
CA ALA A 14 11.58 5.78 19.14
C ALA A 14 10.60 4.74 18.54
N LEU A 15 11.06 3.85 17.66
CA LEU A 15 10.20 2.85 17.04
C LEU A 15 10.07 1.59 17.91
N THR A 16 8.86 1.07 17.99
CA THR A 16 8.61 -0.30 18.48
C THR A 16 8.79 -1.26 17.32
N LEU A 17 9.97 -1.86 17.24
CA LEU A 17 10.32 -2.83 16.20
C LEU A 17 9.91 -4.25 16.63
N PRO A 18 9.47 -5.11 15.68
CA PRO A 18 9.26 -6.53 15.94
C PRO A 18 10.61 -7.27 16.10
N ASP A 19 10.56 -8.52 16.58
CA ASP A 19 11.74 -9.37 16.82
C ASP A 19 12.63 -9.53 15.57
N LYS A 20 12.03 -9.51 14.38
CA LYS A 20 12.76 -9.51 13.10
C LYS A 20 12.25 -8.41 12.19
N THR A 21 13.18 -7.68 11.61
CA THR A 21 12.92 -6.53 10.74
C THR A 21 13.81 -6.57 9.51
N LEU A 22 13.21 -6.37 8.33
CA LEU A 22 13.93 -6.28 7.07
C LEU A 22 14.31 -4.83 6.79
N ILE A 23 15.57 -4.58 6.42
CA ILE A 23 16.06 -3.28 5.94
C ILE A 23 16.16 -3.34 4.41
N ALA A 24 15.44 -2.48 3.72
CA ALA A 24 15.53 -2.34 2.27
C ALA A 24 16.70 -1.42 1.91
N VAL A 25 17.76 -1.98 1.36
CA VAL A 25 19.00 -1.27 1.04
C VAL A 25 19.19 -1.23 -0.47
N SER A 26 19.39 -0.02 -1.04
CA SER A 26 19.65 0.14 -2.48
C SER A 26 21.11 0.44 -2.83
N GLY A 27 22.00 0.53 -1.83
CA GLY A 27 23.37 1.00 -2.01
C GLY A 27 23.52 2.51 -2.07
N GLY A 28 22.44 3.26 -2.24
CA GLY A 28 22.46 4.71 -2.21
C GLY A 28 22.58 5.27 -0.78
N ARG A 29 23.09 6.49 -0.66
CA ARG A 29 23.43 7.19 0.59
C ARG A 29 22.38 7.04 1.70
N ASP A 30 21.13 7.38 1.43
CA ASP A 30 20.07 7.36 2.45
C ASP A 30 19.84 5.95 2.98
N SER A 31 19.89 4.93 2.13
CA SER A 31 19.72 3.53 2.53
C SER A 31 20.92 2.97 3.28
N MET A 32 22.12 3.41 2.97
CA MET A 32 23.33 3.03 3.69
C MET A 32 23.42 3.72 5.06
N ALA A 33 22.99 4.98 5.16
CA ALA A 33 22.83 5.67 6.45
C ALA A 33 21.83 4.94 7.37
N LEU A 34 20.67 4.52 6.82
CA LEU A 34 19.70 3.74 7.57
C LEU A 34 20.27 2.41 8.06
N LEU A 35 20.99 1.70 7.20
CA LEU A 35 21.60 0.42 7.52
C LEU A 35 22.59 0.53 8.69
N ASP A 36 23.52 1.50 8.62
CA ASP A 36 24.49 1.74 9.70
C ASP A 36 23.80 2.18 11.00
N ALA A 37 22.83 3.09 10.92
CA ALA A 37 22.08 3.56 12.08
C ALA A 37 21.31 2.43 12.79
N CYS A 38 20.80 1.44 12.04
CA CYS A 38 20.19 0.25 12.62
C CYS A 38 21.20 -0.58 13.42
N ALA A 39 22.42 -0.77 12.89
CA ALA A 39 23.50 -1.46 13.61
C ALA A 39 23.89 -0.71 14.90
N GLN A 40 23.99 0.61 14.84
CA GLN A 40 24.30 1.45 16.01
C GLN A 40 23.20 1.38 17.09
N ALA A 41 21.93 1.46 16.68
CA ALA A 41 20.79 1.37 17.58
C ALA A 41 20.76 0.00 18.32
N CYS A 42 21.12 -1.08 17.66
CA CYS A 42 21.25 -2.40 18.27
C CYS A 42 22.38 -2.47 19.29
N SER A 43 23.55 -1.96 18.92
CA SER A 43 24.72 -1.94 19.80
C SER A 43 24.45 -1.16 21.08
N ALA A 44 23.82 0.02 20.96
CA ALA A 44 23.46 0.87 22.09
C ALA A 44 22.45 0.22 23.06
N ARG A 45 21.57 -0.65 22.57
CA ARG A 45 20.55 -1.37 23.39
C ARG A 45 21.05 -2.71 23.93
N GLN A 46 22.27 -3.09 23.67
CA GLN A 46 22.81 -4.45 23.91
C GLN A 46 21.93 -5.55 23.27
N ASN A 47 21.18 -5.20 22.23
CA ASN A 47 20.35 -6.12 21.47
C ASN A 47 21.17 -6.81 20.39
N ASN A 48 20.75 -8.01 20.01
CA ASN A 48 21.41 -8.78 18.98
C ASN A 48 21.09 -8.18 17.58
N THR A 49 22.11 -7.86 16.78
CA THR A 49 21.97 -7.42 15.37
C THR A 49 21.28 -8.47 14.48
N ALA A 50 21.21 -9.74 14.94
CA ALA A 50 20.47 -10.80 14.26
C ALA A 50 18.95 -10.53 14.14
N ALA A 51 18.42 -9.52 14.85
CA ALA A 51 17.06 -9.03 14.66
C ALA A 51 16.85 -8.32 13.31
N PHE A 52 17.94 -7.86 12.65
CA PHE A 52 17.89 -7.23 11.33
C PHE A 52 18.39 -8.15 10.24
N ILE A 53 17.72 -8.07 9.09
CA ILE A 53 18.15 -8.66 7.81
C ILE A 53 18.15 -7.54 6.79
N ALA A 54 19.19 -7.40 5.98
CA ALA A 54 19.24 -6.45 4.88
C ALA A 54 18.92 -7.14 3.55
N ALA A 55 18.20 -6.46 2.66
CA ALA A 55 18.00 -6.95 1.30
C ALA A 55 18.17 -5.83 0.28
N THR A 56 18.89 -6.14 -0.81
CA THR A 56 19.05 -5.30 -1.99
C THR A 56 18.28 -5.92 -3.15
N VAL A 57 17.50 -5.10 -3.88
CA VAL A 57 16.80 -5.56 -5.08
C VAL A 57 17.62 -5.17 -6.31
N ASP A 58 18.13 -6.17 -6.99
CA ASP A 58 18.78 -6.02 -8.30
C ASP A 58 17.72 -6.12 -9.41
N HIS A 59 17.48 -5.02 -10.11
CA HIS A 59 16.51 -4.94 -11.21
C HIS A 59 17.06 -5.45 -12.55
N GLY A 60 18.36 -5.78 -12.63
CA GLY A 60 19.01 -6.23 -13.87
C GLY A 60 19.03 -5.19 -15.00
N LEU A 61 18.74 -3.92 -14.69
CA LEU A 61 18.62 -2.84 -15.68
C LEU A 61 19.94 -2.13 -15.95
N ARG A 62 20.97 -2.34 -15.11
CA ARG A 62 22.28 -1.67 -15.19
C ARG A 62 23.40 -2.59 -14.75
N ASP A 63 24.55 -2.51 -15.41
CA ASP A 63 25.76 -3.28 -15.04
C ASP A 63 26.30 -2.88 -13.65
N GLY A 64 26.15 -1.61 -13.25
CA GLY A 64 26.57 -1.10 -11.94
C GLY A 64 25.79 -1.68 -10.75
N ALA A 65 24.60 -2.22 -10.94
CA ALA A 65 23.77 -2.75 -9.86
C ALA A 65 24.43 -3.89 -9.08
N ARG A 66 25.25 -4.70 -9.77
CA ARG A 66 26.02 -5.78 -9.13
C ARG A 66 27.13 -5.24 -8.22
N VAL A 67 27.84 -4.20 -8.65
CA VAL A 67 28.88 -3.54 -7.84
C VAL A 67 28.25 -2.91 -6.60
N GLU A 68 27.12 -2.23 -6.75
CA GLU A 68 26.36 -1.67 -5.65
C GLU A 68 25.93 -2.76 -4.65
N ALA A 69 25.36 -3.88 -5.12
CA ALA A 69 24.94 -4.99 -4.27
C ALA A 69 26.13 -5.64 -3.53
N THR A 70 27.31 -5.75 -4.20
CA THR A 70 28.53 -6.26 -3.57
C THR A 70 29.00 -5.32 -2.46
N MET A 71 29.07 -4.02 -2.70
CA MET A 71 29.42 -3.02 -1.68
C MET A 71 28.50 -3.11 -0.47
N VAL A 72 27.19 -3.25 -0.68
CA VAL A 72 26.22 -3.42 0.43
C VAL A 72 26.50 -4.71 1.19
N SER A 73 26.74 -5.82 0.50
CA SER A 73 27.04 -7.12 1.11
C SER A 73 28.30 -7.06 1.96
N ASP A 74 29.38 -6.46 1.44
CA ASP A 74 30.65 -6.31 2.14
C ASP A 74 30.46 -5.45 3.40
N TYR A 75 29.74 -4.33 3.28
CA TYR A 75 29.45 -3.47 4.43
C TYR A 75 28.59 -4.19 5.48
N CYS A 76 27.55 -4.91 5.08
CA CYS A 76 26.73 -5.73 5.98
C CYS A 76 27.58 -6.72 6.78
N SER A 77 28.58 -7.32 6.14
CA SER A 77 29.52 -8.24 6.79
C SER A 77 30.35 -7.54 7.88
N THR A 78 30.76 -6.29 7.68
CA THR A 78 31.52 -5.52 8.68
C THR A 78 30.71 -5.16 9.92
N ILE A 79 29.38 -4.96 9.75
CA ILE A 79 28.46 -4.59 10.83
C ILE A 79 27.62 -5.78 11.35
N ASN A 80 27.94 -7.00 10.91
CA ASN A 80 27.31 -8.26 11.34
C ASN A 80 25.79 -8.30 11.12
N ILE A 81 25.31 -7.80 9.96
CA ILE A 81 23.92 -7.90 9.50
C ILE A 81 23.85 -8.84 8.30
N ALA A 82 22.99 -9.86 8.34
CA ALA A 82 22.77 -10.77 7.23
C ALA A 82 22.19 -10.01 6.02
N HIS A 83 22.71 -10.29 4.81
CA HIS A 83 22.30 -9.62 3.57
C HIS A 83 21.96 -10.63 2.47
N GLU A 84 20.89 -10.34 1.70
CA GLU A 84 20.53 -11.09 0.49
C GLU A 84 20.24 -10.14 -0.68
N THR A 85 20.76 -10.47 -1.86
CA THR A 85 20.43 -9.76 -3.11
C THR A 85 19.27 -10.47 -3.80
N LEU A 86 18.15 -9.78 -3.93
CA LEU A 86 16.92 -10.25 -4.55
C LEU A 86 16.93 -9.84 -6.04
N ARG A 87 16.84 -10.81 -6.94
CA ARG A 87 16.86 -10.55 -8.39
C ARG A 87 15.44 -10.44 -8.93
N TRP A 88 15.20 -9.38 -9.70
CA TRP A 88 13.99 -9.25 -10.48
C TRP A 88 14.20 -9.87 -11.87
N ASN A 89 13.62 -11.04 -12.08
CA ASN A 89 13.58 -11.66 -13.40
C ASN A 89 12.29 -11.21 -14.09
N SER A 90 12.40 -10.31 -15.08
CA SER A 90 11.26 -9.98 -15.94
C SER A 90 11.28 -10.92 -17.14
N ASP A 91 10.27 -11.78 -17.27
CA ASP A 91 10.11 -12.69 -18.42
C ASP A 91 9.70 -11.95 -19.71
N GLU A 92 9.44 -10.64 -19.63
CA GLU A 92 9.04 -9.81 -20.77
C GLU A 92 9.92 -8.54 -20.88
N PRO A 93 10.29 -8.12 -22.11
CA PRO A 93 10.97 -6.85 -22.33
C PRO A 93 10.07 -5.69 -21.86
N VAL A 94 10.59 -4.87 -20.95
CA VAL A 94 9.85 -3.75 -20.36
C VAL A 94 9.86 -2.56 -21.32
N VAL A 95 8.83 -2.43 -22.16
CA VAL A 95 8.75 -1.38 -23.19
C VAL A 95 8.08 -0.09 -22.69
N SER A 96 7.28 -0.14 -21.61
CA SER A 96 6.58 1.05 -21.08
C SER A 96 6.44 1.02 -19.57
N ALA A 97 6.37 2.21 -18.94
CA ALA A 97 6.20 2.39 -17.49
C ALA A 97 7.25 1.64 -16.63
N VAL A 98 8.49 1.54 -17.12
CA VAL A 98 9.60 0.78 -16.51
C VAL A 98 9.74 1.06 -15.02
N GLN A 99 9.71 2.33 -14.62
CA GLN A 99 9.90 2.72 -13.21
C GLN A 99 8.76 2.28 -12.30
N ALA A 100 7.50 2.38 -12.75
CA ALA A 100 6.37 1.94 -11.95
C ALA A 100 6.41 0.41 -11.78
N ARG A 101 6.75 -0.33 -12.83
CA ARG A 101 6.90 -1.81 -12.79
C ARG A 101 8.08 -2.22 -11.90
N ALA A 102 9.24 -1.56 -12.03
CA ALA A 102 10.41 -1.81 -11.20
C ALA A 102 10.13 -1.50 -9.71
N ARG A 103 9.46 -0.37 -9.43
CA ARG A 103 9.05 -0.02 -8.08
C ARG A 103 8.13 -1.09 -7.47
N ASN A 104 7.20 -1.59 -8.25
CA ASN A 104 6.25 -2.59 -7.81
C ASN A 104 6.91 -3.94 -7.57
N ALA A 105 7.75 -4.39 -8.51
CA ALA A 105 8.56 -5.60 -8.38
C ALA A 105 9.46 -5.54 -7.12
N ARG A 106 10.07 -4.37 -6.86
CA ARG A 106 10.88 -4.14 -5.66
C ARG A 106 10.10 -4.39 -4.37
N TYR A 107 8.92 -3.76 -4.22
CA TYR A 107 8.12 -3.96 -3.02
C TYR A 107 7.65 -5.41 -2.89
N ARG A 108 7.24 -6.04 -3.99
CA ARG A 108 6.83 -7.44 -4.00
C ARG A 108 7.96 -8.35 -3.51
N LEU A 109 9.16 -8.24 -4.08
CA LEU A 109 10.32 -9.02 -3.68
C LEU A 109 10.67 -8.82 -2.20
N LEU A 110 10.67 -7.56 -1.72
CA LEU A 110 10.94 -7.26 -0.32
C LEU A 110 9.89 -7.85 0.62
N ILE A 111 8.61 -7.79 0.26
CA ILE A 111 7.51 -8.36 1.06
C ILE A 111 7.60 -9.89 1.11
N ASP A 112 7.83 -10.53 -0.03
CA ASP A 112 7.98 -12.00 -0.09
C ASP A 112 9.19 -12.46 0.72
N HIS A 113 10.29 -11.71 0.65
CA HIS A 113 11.49 -11.98 1.44
C HIS A 113 11.25 -11.77 2.94
N ALA A 114 10.62 -10.68 3.33
CA ALA A 114 10.26 -10.42 4.73
C ALA A 114 9.34 -11.53 5.29
N TYR A 115 8.39 -11.99 4.50
CA TYR A 115 7.52 -13.09 4.88
C TYR A 115 8.28 -14.42 5.05
N LYS A 116 9.16 -14.76 4.09
CA LYS A 116 10.01 -15.96 4.14
C LYS A 116 10.84 -16.01 5.43
N HIS A 117 11.37 -14.87 5.86
CA HIS A 117 12.21 -14.75 7.06
C HIS A 117 11.44 -14.41 8.34
N LYS A 118 10.09 -14.39 8.29
CA LYS A 118 9.20 -14.07 9.43
C LYS A 118 9.47 -12.67 10.02
N CYS A 119 9.83 -11.69 9.18
CA CYS A 119 9.95 -10.31 9.60
C CYS A 119 8.56 -9.70 9.83
N GLY A 120 8.39 -8.93 10.90
CA GLY A 120 7.16 -8.20 11.19
C GLY A 120 7.14 -6.77 10.59
N ALA A 121 8.30 -6.28 10.12
CA ALA A 121 8.41 -4.96 9.51
C ALA A 121 9.46 -4.91 8.40
N ILE A 122 9.30 -3.91 7.50
CA ILE A 122 10.31 -3.48 6.52
C ILE A 122 10.65 -2.02 6.82
N LEU A 123 11.93 -1.69 6.97
CA LEU A 123 12.43 -0.31 7.04
C LEU A 123 12.82 0.17 5.64
N THR A 124 12.44 1.42 5.33
CA THR A 124 12.82 2.09 4.08
C THR A 124 13.37 3.49 4.36
N ALA A 125 14.39 3.88 3.62
CA ALA A 125 15.16 5.10 3.82
C ALA A 125 14.54 6.33 3.11
N HIS A 126 13.22 6.52 3.20
CA HIS A 126 12.58 7.73 2.69
C HIS A 126 12.87 8.90 3.63
N THR A 127 13.38 9.99 3.05
CA THR A 127 13.79 11.20 3.77
C THR A 127 12.70 12.28 3.76
N GLN A 128 12.94 13.37 4.50
CA GLN A 128 12.11 14.58 4.47
C GLN A 128 12.02 15.17 3.06
N ASP A 129 13.11 15.07 2.28
CA ASP A 129 13.15 15.52 0.88
C ASP A 129 12.22 14.68 0.01
N ASP A 130 12.20 13.34 0.17
CA ASP A 130 11.28 12.46 -0.56
C ASP A 130 9.81 12.74 -0.21
N LEU A 131 9.54 13.07 1.04
CA LEU A 131 8.22 13.49 1.48
C LEU A 131 7.80 14.79 0.78
N ALA A 132 8.66 15.81 0.78
CA ALA A 132 8.39 17.09 0.15
C ALA A 132 8.19 16.96 -1.37
N GLU A 133 9.06 16.22 -2.07
CA GLU A 133 8.92 15.91 -3.49
C GLU A 133 7.55 15.25 -3.77
N THR A 134 7.17 14.26 -2.95
CA THR A 134 5.88 13.54 -3.11
C THR A 134 4.68 14.45 -2.89
N VAL A 135 4.73 15.34 -1.91
CA VAL A 135 3.65 16.32 -1.64
C VAL A 135 3.46 17.24 -2.84
N LEU A 136 4.55 17.81 -3.36
CA LEU A 136 4.49 18.74 -4.51
C LEU A 136 3.98 18.04 -5.79
N MET A 137 4.46 16.82 -6.07
CA MET A 137 3.96 16.00 -7.18
C MET A 137 2.46 15.71 -7.07
N ARG A 138 1.95 15.48 -5.88
CA ARG A 138 0.52 15.22 -5.64
C ARG A 138 -0.31 16.50 -5.70
N LEU A 139 0.23 17.60 -5.17
CA LEU A 139 -0.40 18.92 -5.25
C LEU A 139 -0.61 19.36 -6.70
N ALA A 140 0.41 19.18 -7.54
CA ALA A 140 0.32 19.47 -8.97
C ALA A 140 -0.73 18.62 -9.73
N ARG A 141 -1.10 17.48 -9.17
CA ARG A 141 -2.16 16.61 -9.70
C ARG A 141 -3.53 16.86 -9.06
N GLY A 142 -3.68 17.93 -8.27
CA GLY A 142 -4.94 18.26 -7.62
C GLY A 142 -5.34 17.35 -6.46
N ALA A 143 -4.38 16.72 -5.80
CA ALA A 143 -4.70 15.83 -4.67
C ALA A 143 -5.28 16.61 -3.49
N GLY A 144 -6.36 16.10 -2.90
CA GLY A 144 -6.95 16.62 -1.67
C GLY A 144 -6.12 16.29 -0.42
N ALA A 145 -6.63 16.68 0.77
CA ALA A 145 -5.91 16.57 2.05
C ALA A 145 -5.31 15.17 2.31
N ARG A 146 -6.07 14.09 2.08
CA ARG A 146 -5.57 12.71 2.24
C ARG A 146 -4.42 12.37 1.29
N GLY A 147 -4.48 12.88 0.06
CA GLY A 147 -3.40 12.72 -0.91
C GLY A 147 -2.14 13.49 -0.50
N LEU A 148 -2.32 14.71 0.02
CA LEU A 148 -1.24 15.59 0.46
C LEU A 148 -0.65 15.18 1.82
N ALA A 149 -1.39 14.46 2.68
CA ALA A 149 -0.83 13.79 3.86
C ALA A 149 0.30 12.80 3.49
N ALA A 150 0.43 12.51 2.21
CA ALA A 150 1.55 11.86 1.52
C ALA A 150 1.97 10.49 2.08
N MET A 151 3.21 10.40 2.58
CA MET A 151 3.76 9.19 3.17
C MET A 151 3.61 9.24 4.68
N GLY A 152 2.99 8.21 5.26
CA GLY A 152 3.02 8.01 6.71
C GLY A 152 4.35 7.41 7.16
N ASP A 153 4.71 7.63 8.43
CA ASP A 153 5.87 7.01 9.06
C ASP A 153 5.71 5.49 9.08
N GLU A 154 4.49 5.04 9.21
CA GLU A 154 4.09 3.64 9.14
C GLU A 154 2.97 3.45 8.10
N THR A 155 3.05 2.34 7.41
CA THR A 155 1.99 1.86 6.52
C THR A 155 1.86 0.36 6.68
N GLN A 156 0.65 -0.12 6.86
CA GLN A 156 0.38 -1.56 6.89
C GLN A 156 0.37 -2.10 5.46
N VAL A 157 1.06 -3.21 5.28
CA VAL A 157 1.18 -3.90 4.01
C VAL A 157 0.74 -5.34 4.23
N ALA A 158 -0.23 -5.81 3.48
CA ALA A 158 -0.62 -7.21 3.58
C ALA A 158 0.49 -8.09 2.97
N SER A 159 1.03 -8.99 3.78
CA SER A 159 2.11 -9.91 3.38
C SER A 159 1.64 -11.36 3.20
N GLY A 160 0.36 -11.63 3.42
CA GLY A 160 -0.26 -12.96 3.32
C GLY A 160 -1.56 -13.04 4.10
N PRO A 161 -2.21 -14.21 4.15
CA PRO A 161 -3.46 -14.41 4.86
C PRO A 161 -3.32 -14.10 6.34
N GLY A 162 -3.98 -13.03 6.79
CA GLY A 162 -3.97 -12.61 8.20
C GLY A 162 -2.64 -12.06 8.72
N ALA A 163 -1.59 -11.97 7.89
CA ALA A 163 -0.31 -11.39 8.28
C ALA A 163 -0.19 -9.96 7.73
N VAL A 164 -0.06 -9.02 8.63
CA VAL A 164 0.17 -7.61 8.32
C VAL A 164 1.64 -7.29 8.59
N LEU A 165 2.32 -6.87 7.55
CA LEU A 165 3.69 -6.38 7.61
C LEU A 165 3.67 -4.86 7.75
N ARG A 166 4.47 -4.31 8.64
CA ARG A 166 4.60 -2.87 8.83
C ARG A 166 5.69 -2.34 7.90
N LEU A 167 5.37 -1.39 7.04
CA LEU A 167 6.35 -0.62 6.26
C LEU A 167 6.67 0.67 7.01
N LEU A 168 7.85 0.76 7.59
CA LEU A 168 8.29 1.85 8.44
C LEU A 168 9.26 2.78 7.70
N ARG A 169 9.14 4.08 7.96
CA ARG A 169 9.97 5.13 7.36
C ARG A 169 10.55 6.04 8.45
N PRO A 170 11.57 5.58 9.15
CA PRO A 170 12.12 6.30 10.31
C PRO A 170 12.76 7.64 9.94
N MET A 171 13.09 7.85 8.67
CA MET A 171 13.85 9.01 8.21
C MET A 171 12.99 10.12 7.59
N LEU A 172 11.64 10.08 7.70
CA LEU A 172 10.78 11.13 7.13
C LEU A 172 10.97 12.52 7.76
N GLY A 173 11.55 12.59 8.96
CA GLY A 173 11.96 13.84 9.59
C GLY A 173 13.41 14.23 9.34
N ILE A 174 14.22 13.39 8.68
CA ILE A 174 15.65 13.56 8.45
C ILE A 174 15.89 14.07 7.04
N SER A 175 16.69 15.13 6.89
CA SER A 175 17.02 15.70 5.58
C SER A 175 18.07 14.84 4.86
N ARG A 176 18.08 14.90 3.52
CA ARG A 176 19.12 14.29 2.70
C ARG A 176 20.50 14.86 2.97
N GLN A 177 20.59 16.11 3.43
CA GLN A 177 21.84 16.73 3.87
C GLN A 177 22.35 16.03 5.13
N SER A 178 21.50 15.79 6.11
CA SER A 178 21.86 15.08 7.35
C SER A 178 22.33 13.65 7.07
N THR A 179 21.68 12.91 6.15
CA THR A 179 22.14 11.57 5.77
C THR A 179 23.52 11.60 5.08
N THR A 180 23.79 12.66 4.29
CA THR A 180 25.12 12.86 3.66
C THR A 180 26.18 13.10 4.72
N GLN A 181 25.90 13.95 5.69
CA GLN A 181 26.78 14.26 6.79
C GLN A 181 27.09 12.99 7.62
N TYR A 182 26.03 12.27 8.01
CA TYR A 182 26.12 11.01 8.74
C TYR A 182 27.06 10.00 8.05
N CYS A 183 26.86 9.76 6.74
CA CYS A 183 27.72 8.83 6.00
C CYS A 183 29.18 9.28 5.97
N LYS A 184 29.44 10.59 5.81
CA LYS A 184 30.80 11.14 5.81
C LYS A 184 31.50 11.00 7.15
N GLU A 185 30.85 11.38 8.24
CA GLU A 185 31.39 11.34 9.59
C GLU A 185 31.73 9.91 10.03
N ARG A 186 30.94 8.95 9.60
CA ARG A 186 31.11 7.54 9.95
C ARG A 186 31.80 6.70 8.90
N SER A 187 32.24 7.33 7.80
CA SER A 187 32.88 6.63 6.67
C SER A 187 32.03 5.48 6.12
N VAL A 188 30.69 5.66 6.11
CA VAL A 188 29.76 4.69 5.53
C VAL A 188 29.85 4.76 4.01
N PRO A 189 30.17 3.66 3.31
CA PRO A 189 30.26 3.65 1.85
C PRO A 189 28.85 3.78 1.23
N PHE A 190 28.76 4.47 0.10
CA PHE A 190 27.53 4.55 -0.70
C PHE A 190 27.86 4.83 -2.17
N CYS A 191 26.92 4.50 -3.05
CA CYS A 191 26.99 4.80 -4.48
C CYS A 191 26.04 5.95 -4.82
N ASP A 192 26.50 6.88 -5.66
CA ASP A 192 25.63 7.89 -6.27
C ASP A 192 25.20 7.38 -7.66
N ASP A 193 23.92 7.07 -7.79
CA ASP A 193 23.31 6.64 -9.06
C ASP A 193 23.17 7.84 -10.01
N PRO A 194 23.81 7.83 -11.20
CA PRO A 194 23.65 8.88 -12.19
C PRO A 194 22.21 9.15 -12.60
N GLY A 195 21.33 8.13 -12.57
CA GLY A 195 19.90 8.26 -12.83
C GLY A 195 19.18 9.19 -11.85
N ASN A 196 19.76 9.44 -10.66
CA ASN A 196 19.20 10.40 -9.70
C ASN A 196 19.34 11.87 -10.13
N GLN A 197 20.07 12.15 -11.22
CA GLN A 197 20.29 13.47 -11.78
C GLN A 197 19.60 13.67 -13.14
N ASP A 198 19.03 12.63 -13.73
CA ASP A 198 18.39 12.69 -15.06
C ASP A 198 17.07 13.48 -15.01
N PRO A 199 16.99 14.65 -15.70
CA PRO A 199 15.80 15.49 -15.73
C PRO A 199 14.62 14.87 -16.50
N ALA A 200 14.83 13.77 -17.21
CA ALA A 200 13.73 12.98 -17.78
C ALA A 200 12.76 12.50 -16.69
N PHE A 201 13.26 12.30 -15.48
CA PHE A 201 12.43 11.87 -14.35
C PHE A 201 11.73 13.03 -13.66
N GLU A 202 10.43 12.92 -13.51
CA GLU A 202 9.57 13.94 -12.88
C GLU A 202 10.09 14.35 -11.48
N ARG A 203 10.51 13.38 -10.67
CA ARG A 203 11.02 13.62 -9.31
C ARG A 203 12.29 14.45 -9.29
N VAL A 204 13.17 14.28 -10.28
CA VAL A 204 14.42 15.08 -10.41
C VAL A 204 14.07 16.54 -10.71
N ARG A 205 13.09 16.79 -11.60
CA ARG A 205 12.63 18.16 -11.89
C ARG A 205 12.02 18.85 -10.66
N TRP A 206 11.21 18.11 -9.88
CA TRP A 206 10.65 18.65 -8.63
C TRP A 206 11.72 18.98 -7.60
N ARG A 207 12.76 18.14 -7.49
CA ARG A 207 13.92 18.37 -6.61
C ARG A 207 14.67 19.63 -7.02
N ALA A 208 14.95 19.82 -8.31
CA ALA A 208 15.60 21.01 -8.82
C ALA A 208 14.78 22.29 -8.55
N LEU A 209 13.46 22.23 -8.80
CA LEU A 209 12.56 23.35 -8.52
C LEU A 209 12.53 23.70 -7.03
N LEU A 210 12.41 22.69 -6.15
CA LEU A 210 12.40 22.91 -4.69
C LEU A 210 13.73 23.48 -4.21
N GLY A 211 14.86 23.03 -4.77
CA GLY A 211 16.18 23.61 -4.49
C GLY A 211 16.26 25.08 -4.88
N ALA A 212 15.75 25.46 -6.06
CA ALA A 212 15.69 26.85 -6.50
C ALA A 212 14.81 27.72 -5.58
N LEU A 213 13.66 27.22 -5.15
CA LEU A 213 12.78 27.92 -4.21
C LEU A 213 13.40 28.07 -2.82
N GLN A 214 14.14 27.07 -2.38
CA GLN A 214 14.86 27.08 -1.10
C GLN A 214 16.00 28.11 -1.11
N THR A 215 16.72 28.24 -2.22
CA THR A 215 17.79 29.25 -2.37
C THR A 215 17.24 30.67 -2.29
N GLN A 216 15.97 30.88 -2.61
CA GLN A 216 15.29 32.18 -2.54
C GLN A 216 14.48 32.37 -1.24
N ASP A 217 14.62 31.47 -0.26
CA ASP A 217 13.85 31.43 0.99
C ASP A 217 12.31 31.43 0.81
N LEU A 218 11.82 31.02 -0.37
CA LEU A 218 10.39 31.00 -0.66
C LEU A 218 9.70 29.74 -0.14
N LEU A 219 10.35 28.56 -0.29
CA LEU A 219 9.80 27.28 0.14
C LEU A 219 10.92 26.30 0.46
N THR A 220 10.89 25.70 1.64
CA THR A 220 11.86 24.69 2.06
C THR A 220 11.23 23.30 2.21
N THR A 221 12.04 22.23 2.11
CA THR A 221 11.60 20.86 2.41
C THR A 221 10.93 20.76 3.76
N LYS A 222 11.47 21.44 4.78
CA LYS A 222 10.93 21.49 6.14
C LYS A 222 9.53 22.12 6.21
N MET A 223 9.27 23.18 5.45
CA MET A 223 7.94 23.82 5.38
C MET A 223 6.90 22.88 4.77
N VAL A 224 7.25 22.22 3.65
CA VAL A 224 6.38 21.26 2.99
C VAL A 224 6.09 20.06 3.88
N ALA A 225 7.13 19.47 4.49
CA ALA A 225 6.98 18.34 5.40
C ALA A 225 6.11 18.68 6.62
N ARG A 226 6.27 19.88 7.20
CA ARG A 226 5.42 20.38 8.30
C ARG A 226 3.95 20.47 7.88
N SER A 227 3.68 20.98 6.68
CA SER A 227 2.31 21.07 6.14
C SER A 227 1.70 19.69 5.92
N ALA A 228 2.47 18.74 5.39
CA ALA A 228 2.06 17.34 5.25
C ALA A 228 1.74 16.69 6.61
N GLY A 229 2.56 16.94 7.63
CA GLY A 229 2.32 16.46 8.99
C GLY A 229 1.02 17.00 9.60
N ARG A 230 0.70 18.27 9.39
CA ARG A 230 -0.57 18.88 9.84
C ARG A 230 -1.77 18.25 9.12
N LEU A 231 -1.66 18.01 7.81
CA LEU A 231 -2.69 17.34 7.03
C LEU A 231 -2.87 15.87 7.49
N LYS A 232 -1.76 15.18 7.80
CA LYS A 232 -1.80 13.82 8.37
C LYS A 232 -2.62 13.78 9.65
N SER A 233 -2.35 14.69 10.60
CA SER A 233 -3.11 14.79 11.85
C SER A 233 -4.60 15.11 11.62
N SER A 234 -4.92 15.89 10.59
CA SER A 234 -6.32 16.18 10.22
C SER A 234 -7.00 14.93 9.65
N VAL A 235 -6.30 14.15 8.82
CA VAL A 235 -6.81 12.87 8.27
C VAL A 235 -6.99 11.83 9.38
N GLU A 236 -6.11 11.78 10.36
CA GLU A 236 -6.23 10.89 11.52
C GLU A 236 -7.49 11.21 12.35
N ARG A 237 -7.76 12.51 12.61
CA ARG A 237 -9.00 12.94 13.25
C ARG A 237 -10.24 12.58 12.44
N GLU A 238 -10.20 12.79 11.11
CA GLU A 238 -11.29 12.38 10.22
C GLU A 238 -11.52 10.86 10.27
N ASN A 239 -10.45 10.05 10.34
CA ASN A 239 -10.58 8.59 10.49
C ASN A 239 -11.22 8.18 11.81
N THR A 240 -10.91 8.88 12.91
CA THR A 240 -11.55 8.67 14.21
C THR A 240 -13.05 9.02 14.13
N GLU A 241 -13.38 10.13 13.48
CA GLU A 241 -14.77 10.53 13.24
C GLU A 241 -15.54 9.51 12.38
N LEU A 242 -14.92 9.03 11.29
CA LEU A 242 -15.49 7.97 10.44
C LEU A 242 -15.72 6.67 11.22
N SER A 243 -14.85 6.29 12.14
CA SER A 243 -15.04 5.13 13.01
C SER A 243 -16.26 5.32 13.90
N SER A 244 -16.42 6.52 14.49
CA SER A 244 -17.58 6.88 15.29
C SER A 244 -18.88 6.87 14.46
N MET A 245 -18.85 7.42 13.24
CA MET A 245 -20.00 7.38 12.33
C MET A 245 -20.40 5.94 12.01
N MET A 246 -19.44 5.07 11.66
CA MET A 246 -19.72 3.66 11.38
C MET A 246 -20.38 2.96 12.57
N ALA A 247 -19.92 3.21 13.80
CA ALA A 247 -20.53 2.66 14.99
C ALA A 247 -21.97 3.18 15.19
N ARG A 248 -22.22 4.48 14.93
CA ARG A 248 -23.55 5.10 15.08
C ARG A 248 -24.56 4.57 14.06
N VAL A 249 -24.13 4.20 12.85
CA VAL A 249 -25.03 3.65 11.81
C VAL A 249 -25.03 2.12 11.79
N ASP A 250 -24.55 1.47 12.84
CA ASP A 250 -24.44 0.01 12.93
C ASP A 250 -23.75 -0.58 11.66
N GLY A 251 -22.62 0.03 11.29
CA GLY A 251 -21.89 -0.29 10.07
C GLY A 251 -21.07 -1.57 10.17
N VAL A 252 -21.25 -2.48 9.23
CA VAL A 252 -20.57 -3.79 9.18
C VAL A 252 -19.77 -3.93 7.88
N PHE A 253 -18.50 -4.29 8.02
CA PHE A 253 -17.65 -4.69 6.89
C PHE A 253 -17.75 -6.20 6.70
N GLU A 254 -18.32 -6.61 5.60
CA GLU A 254 -18.55 -8.02 5.29
C GLU A 254 -17.30 -8.68 4.69
N GLN A 255 -17.10 -9.96 4.96
CA GLN A 255 -15.94 -10.71 4.45
C GLN A 255 -15.91 -10.77 2.91
N TRP A 256 -17.08 -10.75 2.27
CA TRP A 256 -17.21 -10.76 0.82
C TRP A 256 -16.97 -9.39 0.15
N GLY A 257 -16.59 -8.38 0.92
CA GLY A 257 -16.17 -7.08 0.41
C GLY A 257 -17.28 -6.05 0.28
N GLY A 258 -18.51 -6.34 0.72
CA GLY A 258 -19.58 -5.36 0.88
C GLY A 258 -19.53 -4.70 2.26
N ILE A 259 -20.32 -3.64 2.38
CA ILE A 259 -20.52 -2.92 3.65
C ILE A 259 -22.02 -2.71 3.81
N SER A 260 -22.55 -2.90 5.01
CA SER A 260 -23.95 -2.58 5.31
C SER A 260 -24.04 -1.58 6.45
N ILE A 261 -25.04 -0.71 6.40
CA ILE A 261 -25.37 0.25 7.46
C ILE A 261 -26.87 0.19 7.74
N ASP A 262 -27.27 0.59 8.95
CA ASP A 262 -28.67 0.80 9.27
C ASP A 262 -29.11 2.21 8.83
N PRO A 263 -29.97 2.35 7.83
CA PRO A 263 -30.40 3.65 7.33
C PRO A 263 -31.26 4.43 8.34
N GLN A 264 -31.90 3.77 9.32
CA GLN A 264 -32.70 4.44 10.36
C GLN A 264 -31.81 5.30 11.27
N ASN A 265 -30.53 5.00 11.36
CA ASN A 265 -29.56 5.72 12.16
C ASN A 265 -28.89 6.88 11.40
N LEU A 266 -29.09 7.02 10.09
CA LEU A 266 -28.52 8.14 9.30
C LEU A 266 -28.97 9.52 9.80
N PRO A 267 -30.22 9.76 10.25
CA PRO A 267 -30.63 11.05 10.82
C PRO A 267 -29.85 11.46 12.07
N ALA A 268 -29.13 10.54 12.73
CA ALA A 268 -28.24 10.86 13.84
C ALA A 268 -26.92 11.54 13.37
N LEU A 269 -26.63 11.55 12.07
CA LEU A 269 -25.49 12.21 11.45
C LEU A 269 -25.91 13.55 10.84
N SER A 270 -25.00 14.52 10.82
CA SER A 270 -25.22 15.75 10.06
C SER A 270 -25.17 15.47 8.54
N PRO A 271 -25.76 16.31 7.68
CA PRO A 271 -25.68 16.15 6.23
C PRO A 271 -24.26 16.01 5.71
N TYR A 272 -23.33 16.80 6.23
CA TYR A 272 -21.90 16.70 5.90
C TYR A 272 -21.30 15.33 6.29
N GLN A 273 -21.66 14.81 7.46
CA GLN A 273 -21.19 13.50 7.91
C GLN A 273 -21.72 12.37 7.02
N VAL A 274 -22.98 12.44 6.59
CA VAL A 274 -23.56 11.48 5.64
C VAL A 274 -22.81 11.52 4.31
N GLN A 275 -22.54 12.70 3.77
CA GLN A 275 -21.80 12.89 2.53
C GLN A 275 -20.37 12.31 2.63
N LEU A 276 -19.65 12.63 3.70
CA LEU A 276 -18.31 12.11 3.96
C LEU A 276 -18.31 10.59 4.10
N LEU A 277 -19.20 10.04 4.90
CA LEU A 277 -19.37 8.60 5.09
C LEU A 277 -19.66 7.91 3.75
N ALA A 278 -20.63 8.41 2.98
CA ALA A 278 -20.98 7.85 1.68
C ALA A 278 -19.81 7.83 0.70
N SER A 279 -19.04 8.93 0.60
CA SER A 279 -17.85 9.01 -0.23
C SER A 279 -16.80 7.95 0.16
N ARG A 280 -16.63 7.71 1.46
CA ARG A 280 -15.68 6.71 1.96
C ARG A 280 -16.16 5.27 1.75
N LEU A 281 -17.46 5.02 1.90
CA LEU A 281 -18.08 3.73 1.58
C LEU A 281 -17.90 3.37 0.10
N VAL A 282 -18.15 4.33 -0.81
CA VAL A 282 -17.90 4.13 -2.25
C VAL A 282 -16.42 3.81 -2.51
N HIS A 283 -15.49 4.58 -1.95
CA HIS A 283 -14.06 4.33 -2.13
C HIS A 283 -13.64 2.93 -1.63
N ALA A 284 -14.20 2.49 -0.53
CA ALA A 284 -13.92 1.18 0.07
C ALA A 284 -14.24 0.02 -0.89
N VAL A 285 -15.37 0.11 -1.59
CA VAL A 285 -15.89 -1.01 -2.39
C VAL A 285 -15.68 -0.87 -3.89
N SER A 286 -15.39 0.33 -4.41
CA SER A 286 -15.37 0.60 -5.86
C SER A 286 -14.13 0.12 -6.59
N GLY A 287 -13.03 -0.16 -5.88
CA GLY A 287 -11.73 -0.44 -6.50
C GLY A 287 -11.07 0.79 -7.16
N GLN A 288 -11.66 1.98 -7.05
CA GLN A 288 -11.12 3.22 -7.59
C GLN A 288 -9.95 3.75 -6.76
N ASP A 289 -9.06 4.52 -7.39
CA ASP A 289 -7.89 5.11 -6.72
C ASP A 289 -8.27 6.22 -5.74
N TYR A 290 -9.36 6.93 -6.01
CA TYR A 290 -9.80 8.09 -5.24
C TYR A 290 -11.27 7.95 -4.84
N ALA A 291 -11.62 8.50 -3.69
CA ALA A 291 -12.99 8.65 -3.27
C ALA A 291 -13.72 9.63 -4.22
N PRO A 292 -15.01 9.41 -4.51
CA PRO A 292 -15.79 10.38 -5.25
C PRO A 292 -16.04 11.65 -4.43
N ASP A 293 -16.53 12.69 -5.09
CA ASP A 293 -17.03 13.89 -4.43
C ASP A 293 -18.07 13.55 -3.36
N ALA A 294 -17.98 14.20 -2.19
CA ALA A 294 -18.78 13.85 -1.03
C ALA A 294 -20.27 14.22 -1.21
N GLU A 295 -20.57 15.35 -1.85
CA GLU A 295 -21.93 15.80 -2.11
C GLU A 295 -22.67 14.84 -3.06
N ARG A 296 -21.98 14.43 -4.14
CA ARG A 296 -22.50 13.43 -5.08
C ARG A 296 -22.72 12.06 -4.40
N ALA A 297 -21.84 11.69 -3.48
CA ALA A 297 -21.98 10.45 -2.74
C ALA A 297 -23.18 10.50 -1.78
N GLY A 298 -23.39 11.62 -1.10
CA GLY A 298 -24.58 11.86 -0.26
C GLY A 298 -25.88 11.83 -1.08
N ALA A 299 -25.90 12.44 -2.26
CA ALA A 299 -27.04 12.37 -3.16
C ALA A 299 -27.36 10.93 -3.58
N ALA A 300 -26.33 10.11 -3.87
CA ALA A 300 -26.54 8.70 -4.20
C ALA A 300 -27.12 7.87 -3.04
N VAL A 301 -26.79 8.22 -1.79
CA VAL A 301 -27.45 7.60 -0.62
C VAL A 301 -28.95 7.94 -0.59
N ASN A 302 -29.30 9.23 -0.74
CA ASN A 302 -30.70 9.66 -0.74
C ASN A 302 -31.50 8.98 -1.86
N ASP A 303 -30.93 8.95 -3.06
CA ASP A 303 -31.51 8.27 -4.23
C ASP A 303 -31.79 6.77 -3.92
N ALA A 304 -30.85 6.09 -3.30
CA ALA A 304 -31.02 4.69 -2.92
C ALA A 304 -32.09 4.48 -1.84
N LEU A 305 -32.25 5.43 -0.91
CA LEU A 305 -33.28 5.37 0.11
C LEU A 305 -34.68 5.58 -0.48
N GLU A 306 -34.81 6.42 -1.52
CA GLU A 306 -36.06 6.73 -2.20
C GLU A 306 -36.45 5.66 -3.23
N THR A 307 -35.49 5.22 -4.06
CA THR A 307 -35.76 4.34 -5.21
C THR A 307 -35.42 2.87 -4.97
N GLY A 308 -34.77 2.58 -3.85
CA GLY A 308 -34.27 1.26 -3.51
C GLY A 308 -32.82 0.99 -3.99
N LYS A 309 -32.34 1.68 -5.05
CA LYS A 309 -30.99 1.45 -5.60
C LYS A 309 -30.43 2.72 -6.24
N SER A 310 -29.11 2.92 -6.09
CA SER A 310 -28.35 3.89 -6.89
C SER A 310 -26.92 3.40 -7.14
N ALA A 311 -26.24 3.97 -8.13
CA ALA A 311 -24.87 3.62 -8.47
C ALA A 311 -24.00 4.88 -8.59
N LEU A 312 -22.79 4.82 -8.02
CA LEU A 312 -21.81 5.90 -8.13
C LEU A 312 -20.38 5.36 -8.21
N SER A 313 -19.62 5.80 -9.19
CA SER A 313 -18.18 5.52 -9.33
C SER A 313 -17.79 4.04 -9.21
N GLY A 314 -18.67 3.14 -9.68
CA GLY A 314 -18.45 1.70 -9.64
C GLY A 314 -18.82 1.03 -8.30
N ALA A 315 -19.53 1.73 -7.44
CA ALA A 315 -20.21 1.17 -6.28
C ALA A 315 -21.73 1.22 -6.47
N MET A 316 -22.43 0.26 -5.87
CA MET A 316 -23.87 0.17 -5.80
C MET A 316 -24.32 0.43 -4.37
N PHE A 317 -25.28 1.34 -4.17
CA PHE A 317 -26.09 1.44 -2.96
C PHE A 317 -27.38 0.69 -3.19
N HIS A 318 -27.77 -0.17 -2.26
CA HIS A 318 -28.95 -1.00 -2.40
C HIS A 318 -29.66 -1.17 -1.05
N LEU A 319 -30.88 -0.63 -0.94
CA LEU A 319 -31.72 -0.83 0.23
C LEU A 319 -32.37 -2.23 0.15
N TRP A 320 -31.87 -3.16 0.97
CA TRP A 320 -32.33 -4.54 0.97
C TRP A 320 -32.44 -5.09 2.39
N LYS A 321 -33.57 -5.73 2.72
CA LYS A 321 -33.89 -6.23 4.06
C LYS A 321 -33.61 -5.21 5.17
N SER A 322 -34.15 -4.00 5.00
CA SER A 322 -34.03 -2.87 5.94
C SER A 322 -32.60 -2.38 6.23
N ARG A 323 -31.61 -2.82 5.47
CA ARG A 323 -30.23 -2.30 5.53
C ARG A 323 -29.85 -1.64 4.21
N LEU A 324 -29.06 -0.57 4.28
CA LEU A 324 -28.42 0.01 3.10
C LEU A 324 -27.09 -0.68 2.88
N TRP A 325 -26.99 -1.42 1.79
CA TRP A 325 -25.81 -2.16 1.36
C TRP A 325 -25.01 -1.34 0.37
N VAL A 326 -23.67 -1.37 0.53
CA VAL A 326 -22.73 -0.74 -0.40
C VAL A 326 -21.76 -1.79 -0.86
N TYR A 327 -21.70 -2.02 -2.17
CA TYR A 327 -20.86 -3.06 -2.76
C TYR A 327 -20.39 -2.68 -4.16
N ARG A 328 -19.41 -3.39 -4.68
CA ARG A 328 -18.90 -3.18 -6.03
C ARG A 328 -19.99 -3.39 -7.07
N GLU A 329 -20.17 -2.43 -7.97
CA GLU A 329 -21.09 -2.57 -9.09
C GLU A 329 -20.69 -3.75 -10.00
N PRO A 330 -21.53 -4.81 -10.15
CA PRO A 330 -21.21 -5.98 -10.94
C PRO A 330 -20.95 -5.66 -12.41
N ALA A 331 -21.71 -4.73 -12.98
CA ALA A 331 -21.53 -4.29 -14.38
C ALA A 331 -20.14 -3.70 -14.64
N GLY A 332 -19.54 -3.05 -13.63
CA GLY A 332 -18.18 -2.50 -13.70
C GLY A 332 -17.10 -3.58 -13.76
N LEU A 333 -17.37 -4.80 -13.31
CA LEU A 333 -16.45 -5.95 -13.38
C LEU A 333 -16.55 -6.69 -14.71
N LYS A 334 -17.74 -6.74 -15.30
CA LYS A 334 -17.98 -7.43 -16.60
C LYS A 334 -17.55 -6.60 -17.81
N GLY A 335 -17.18 -5.31 -17.61
CA GLY A 335 -16.94 -4.35 -18.66
C GLY A 335 -18.27 -3.81 -19.24
N ARG A 336 -18.36 -2.48 -19.42
CA ARG A 336 -19.46 -1.91 -20.21
C ARG A 336 -19.27 -2.33 -21.67
N ARG A 337 -20.32 -2.69 -22.39
CA ARG A 337 -20.28 -3.01 -23.83
C ARG A 337 -19.48 -1.91 -24.56
N GLY A 338 -18.32 -2.27 -25.12
CA GLY A 338 -17.44 -1.37 -25.86
C GLY A 338 -16.25 -0.75 -25.11
N ALA A 339 -16.06 -0.99 -23.81
CA ALA A 339 -14.87 -0.58 -23.09
C ALA A 339 -13.97 -1.77 -22.77
N SER A 340 -12.70 -1.70 -23.15
CA SER A 340 -11.67 -2.73 -22.89
C SER A 340 -11.20 -2.77 -21.43
N SER A 341 -12.08 -2.46 -20.49
CA SER A 341 -11.78 -2.35 -19.06
C SER A 341 -12.39 -3.46 -18.19
N ALA A 342 -12.61 -4.65 -18.77
CA ALA A 342 -12.72 -5.83 -17.92
C ALA A 342 -11.47 -5.90 -17.04
N PRO A 343 -11.57 -6.13 -15.72
CA PRO A 343 -10.38 -6.32 -14.89
C PRO A 343 -9.54 -7.39 -15.57
N LYS A 344 -8.26 -7.08 -15.84
CA LYS A 344 -7.34 -8.05 -16.42
C LYS A 344 -7.46 -9.30 -15.56
N ILE A 345 -7.82 -10.43 -16.18
CA ILE A 345 -7.93 -11.70 -15.48
C ILE A 345 -6.59 -11.91 -14.78
N SER A 346 -6.58 -11.72 -13.46
CA SER A 346 -5.40 -11.97 -12.67
C SER A 346 -5.29 -13.48 -12.51
N HIS A 347 -4.20 -14.06 -12.97
CA HIS A 347 -3.93 -15.47 -12.77
C HIS A 347 -3.05 -15.65 -11.54
N VAL A 348 -3.42 -16.54 -10.65
CA VAL A 348 -2.51 -17.01 -9.61
C VAL A 348 -1.57 -18.02 -10.25
N GLN A 349 -0.41 -17.56 -10.72
CA GLN A 349 0.53 -18.37 -11.50
C GLN A 349 1.58 -19.12 -10.67
N SER A 350 1.82 -18.69 -9.44
CA SER A 350 2.86 -19.27 -8.58
C SER A 350 2.49 -19.10 -7.10
N ALA A 351 3.21 -19.76 -6.20
CA ALA A 351 3.16 -19.44 -4.78
C ALA A 351 3.45 -17.93 -4.60
N GLY A 352 2.42 -17.13 -4.32
CA GLY A 352 2.52 -15.69 -4.23
C GLY A 352 1.18 -15.02 -4.01
N ALA A 353 1.18 -13.70 -3.85
CA ALA A 353 -0.01 -12.90 -3.66
C ALA A 353 -0.39 -12.15 -4.94
N CYS A 354 -1.68 -12.07 -5.23
CA CYS A 354 -2.25 -11.33 -6.34
C CYS A 354 -3.33 -10.38 -5.82
N LEU A 355 -3.34 -9.14 -6.32
CA LEU A 355 -4.38 -8.15 -6.02
C LEU A 355 -5.48 -8.24 -7.08
N TRP A 356 -6.72 -8.54 -6.65
CA TRP A 356 -7.87 -8.58 -7.55
C TRP A 356 -8.78 -7.36 -7.33
N ASP A 357 -9.11 -6.67 -8.42
CA ASP A 357 -9.98 -5.48 -8.47
C ASP A 357 -9.64 -4.44 -7.36
N ARG A 358 -8.38 -4.41 -6.91
CA ARG A 358 -7.89 -3.55 -5.81
C ARG A 358 -8.64 -3.71 -4.48
N ARG A 359 -9.44 -4.75 -4.35
CA ARG A 359 -10.27 -5.04 -3.17
C ARG A 359 -9.88 -6.29 -2.43
N PHE A 360 -9.31 -7.26 -3.10
CA PHE A 360 -8.92 -8.52 -2.50
C PHE A 360 -7.48 -8.87 -2.78
N ILE A 361 -6.78 -9.34 -1.76
CA ILE A 361 -5.51 -10.03 -1.92
C ILE A 361 -5.81 -11.52 -1.90
N VAL A 362 -5.39 -12.21 -2.95
CA VAL A 362 -5.50 -13.66 -3.09
C VAL A 362 -4.10 -14.23 -3.01
N LYS A 363 -3.87 -15.13 -2.07
CA LYS A 363 -2.58 -15.80 -1.90
C LYS A 363 -2.73 -17.30 -2.04
N ALA A 364 -1.89 -17.92 -2.87
CA ALA A 364 -1.70 -19.34 -2.89
C ALA A 364 -0.35 -19.70 -2.25
N THR A 365 -0.34 -20.69 -1.37
CA THR A 365 0.88 -21.24 -0.75
C THR A 365 1.56 -22.29 -1.63
N ILE A 366 0.82 -22.88 -2.56
CA ILE A 366 1.30 -23.83 -3.57
C ILE A 366 0.89 -23.29 -4.95
N ASN A 367 1.72 -23.57 -5.97
CA ASN A 367 1.37 -23.21 -7.33
C ASN A 367 0.04 -23.92 -7.75
N PRO A 368 -1.03 -23.19 -8.06
CA PRO A 368 -2.31 -23.77 -8.47
C PRO A 368 -2.17 -24.72 -9.66
N ALA A 369 -1.22 -24.47 -10.56
CA ALA A 369 -0.95 -25.37 -11.68
C ALA A 369 -0.46 -26.75 -11.25
N GLN A 370 0.24 -26.85 -10.12
CA GLN A 370 0.66 -28.14 -9.53
C GLN A 370 -0.51 -28.90 -8.91
N LEU A 371 -1.49 -28.17 -8.32
CA LEU A 371 -2.67 -28.78 -7.69
C LEU A 371 -3.75 -29.16 -8.68
N TYR A 372 -3.96 -28.32 -9.69
CA TYR A 372 -5.11 -28.40 -10.58
C TYR A 372 -4.74 -28.60 -12.06
N GLY A 373 -3.44 -28.73 -12.36
CA GLY A 373 -2.94 -28.97 -13.73
C GLY A 373 -2.97 -27.76 -14.66
N GLN A 374 -3.43 -26.60 -14.18
CA GLN A 374 -3.50 -25.35 -14.95
C GLN A 374 -3.50 -24.10 -14.06
N SER A 375 -3.14 -22.93 -14.64
CA SER A 375 -3.31 -21.64 -13.95
C SER A 375 -4.80 -21.35 -13.77
N MET A 376 -5.17 -20.85 -12.57
CA MET A 376 -6.57 -20.58 -12.26
C MET A 376 -6.84 -19.06 -12.39
N PRO A 377 -7.71 -18.65 -13.31
CA PRO A 377 -8.13 -17.25 -13.39
C PRO A 377 -9.01 -16.87 -12.20
N ILE A 378 -8.83 -15.64 -11.70
CA ILE A 378 -9.76 -15.05 -10.75
C ILE A 378 -10.85 -14.35 -11.55
N THR A 379 -12.09 -14.79 -11.36
CA THR A 379 -13.26 -14.27 -12.06
C THR A 379 -14.32 -13.79 -11.07
N PRO A 380 -15.28 -12.93 -11.48
CA PRO A 380 -16.47 -12.67 -10.69
C PRO A 380 -17.27 -13.97 -10.45
N TRP A 381 -17.92 -14.06 -9.31
CA TRP A 381 -18.78 -15.19 -8.98
C TRP A 381 -19.92 -15.36 -10.00
N SER A 382 -20.21 -16.57 -10.41
CA SER A 382 -21.28 -16.90 -11.36
C SER A 382 -22.17 -18.07 -10.91
N GLY A 383 -21.97 -18.58 -9.68
CA GLY A 383 -22.71 -19.73 -9.15
C GLY A 383 -23.94 -19.37 -8.30
N ALA A 384 -24.60 -20.39 -7.75
CA ALA A 384 -25.67 -20.22 -6.77
C ALA A 384 -25.16 -19.51 -5.50
N PRO A 385 -26.03 -18.83 -4.72
CA PRO A 385 -25.64 -18.18 -3.48
C PRO A 385 -24.95 -19.16 -2.52
N ALA A 386 -23.80 -18.77 -1.99
CA ALA A 386 -23.13 -19.53 -0.95
C ALA A 386 -23.92 -19.44 0.37
N ALA A 387 -23.91 -20.50 1.15
CA ALA A 387 -24.68 -20.57 2.43
C ALA A 387 -24.30 -19.45 3.43
N LEU A 388 -23.09 -18.91 3.33
CA LEU A 388 -22.58 -17.85 4.21
C LEU A 388 -22.78 -16.43 3.63
N PHE A 389 -23.45 -16.29 2.48
CA PHE A 389 -23.68 -14.99 1.87
C PHE A 389 -24.94 -14.35 2.44
N ASN A 390 -24.78 -13.22 3.11
CA ASN A 390 -25.85 -12.49 3.80
C ASN A 390 -26.27 -11.18 3.08
N GLY A 391 -25.64 -10.86 1.95
CA GLY A 391 -25.90 -9.64 1.18
C GLY A 391 -27.01 -9.79 0.13
N PRO A 392 -27.31 -8.70 -0.61
CA PRO A 392 -28.21 -8.75 -1.76
C PRO A 392 -27.72 -9.77 -2.81
N PRO A 393 -28.62 -10.61 -3.39
CA PRO A 393 -28.20 -11.66 -4.32
C PRO A 393 -27.33 -11.16 -5.49
N GLU A 394 -27.61 -9.97 -6.00
CA GLU A 394 -26.87 -9.34 -7.10
C GLU A 394 -25.43 -8.98 -6.70
N ALA A 395 -25.18 -8.69 -5.43
CA ALA A 395 -23.86 -8.35 -4.92
C ALA A 395 -22.88 -9.53 -5.02
N LEU A 396 -23.40 -10.77 -5.09
CA LEU A 396 -22.59 -11.97 -5.22
C LEU A 396 -21.73 -11.95 -6.49
N GLU A 397 -22.21 -11.36 -7.58
CA GLU A 397 -21.42 -11.20 -8.81
C GLU A 397 -20.22 -10.25 -8.66
N SER A 398 -20.13 -9.53 -7.56
CA SER A 398 -18.97 -8.68 -7.23
C SER A 398 -17.90 -9.40 -6.38
N VAL A 399 -18.14 -10.64 -5.99
CA VAL A 399 -17.23 -11.46 -5.18
C VAL A 399 -16.26 -12.21 -6.10
N PRO A 400 -14.94 -12.24 -5.81
CA PRO A 400 -13.99 -13.01 -6.60
C PRO A 400 -14.17 -14.51 -6.38
N CYS A 401 -13.91 -15.29 -7.41
CA CYS A 401 -13.84 -16.75 -7.31
C CYS A 401 -12.71 -17.32 -8.17
N LEU A 402 -12.24 -18.52 -7.79
CA LEU A 402 -11.35 -19.35 -8.59
C LEU A 402 -12.12 -20.58 -9.05
N ALA A 403 -12.22 -20.78 -10.34
CA ALA A 403 -12.87 -21.95 -10.94
C ALA A 403 -11.80 -22.96 -11.37
N GLY A 404 -11.80 -24.15 -10.77
CA GLY A 404 -10.94 -25.26 -11.16
C GLY A 404 -11.51 -26.10 -12.32
N ALA A 405 -10.66 -26.89 -12.97
CA ALA A 405 -11.03 -27.77 -14.10
C ALA A 405 -12.16 -28.78 -13.77
N ARG A 406 -12.41 -29.05 -12.49
CA ARG A 406 -13.47 -29.95 -12.00
C ARG A 406 -14.71 -29.19 -11.50
N GLY A 407 -14.88 -27.92 -11.85
CA GLY A 407 -16.00 -27.10 -11.38
C GLY A 407 -15.90 -26.69 -9.91
N GLN A 408 -14.77 -26.90 -9.24
CA GLN A 408 -14.57 -26.44 -7.88
C GLN A 408 -14.39 -24.93 -7.86
N ILE A 409 -15.23 -24.25 -7.10
CA ILE A 409 -15.20 -22.80 -6.96
C ILE A 409 -14.64 -22.48 -5.56
N HIS A 410 -13.47 -21.85 -5.53
CA HIS A 410 -12.87 -21.31 -4.31
C HIS A 410 -13.20 -19.81 -4.22
N ALA A 411 -13.98 -19.42 -3.24
CA ALA A 411 -14.37 -18.03 -3.00
C ALA A 411 -14.21 -17.67 -1.51
N PRO A 412 -14.07 -16.39 -1.16
CA PRO A 412 -13.96 -15.94 0.23
C PRO A 412 -15.08 -16.43 1.16
N LEU A 413 -16.22 -16.81 0.57
CA LEU A 413 -17.45 -17.18 1.29
C LEU A 413 -17.73 -18.68 1.31
N ALA A 414 -16.99 -19.49 0.57
CA ALA A 414 -17.44 -20.85 0.32
C ALA A 414 -17.22 -21.82 1.48
N GLY A 415 -16.65 -21.36 2.60
CA GLY A 415 -16.28 -22.27 3.71
C GLY A 415 -15.21 -23.31 3.31
N PHE A 416 -14.73 -23.22 2.07
CA PHE A 416 -13.63 -24.03 1.57
C PHE A 416 -12.33 -23.43 2.11
N THR A 417 -11.99 -23.80 3.31
CA THR A 417 -10.65 -23.66 3.84
C THR A 417 -9.75 -24.72 3.22
N ASP A 418 -9.47 -24.58 1.94
CA ASP A 418 -8.23 -25.14 1.45
C ASP A 418 -7.13 -24.25 2.05
N HIS A 419 -6.37 -24.78 3.01
CA HIS A 419 -5.27 -24.07 3.71
C HIS A 419 -4.21 -23.52 2.74
N GLN A 420 -4.37 -23.74 1.45
CA GLN A 420 -3.45 -23.37 0.38
C GLN A 420 -3.83 -22.09 -0.35
N ILE A 421 -5.09 -21.61 -0.23
CA ILE A 421 -5.58 -20.37 -0.85
C ILE A 421 -6.26 -19.53 0.22
N ALA A 422 -5.76 -18.34 0.40
CA ALA A 422 -6.33 -17.41 1.36
C ALA A 422 -6.71 -16.09 0.69
N TRP A 423 -7.78 -15.51 1.20
CA TRP A 423 -8.39 -14.28 0.74
C TRP A 423 -8.32 -13.22 1.82
N HIS A 424 -7.87 -12.04 1.48
CA HIS A 424 -7.92 -10.88 2.37
C HIS A 424 -8.71 -9.76 1.71
N ASN A 425 -9.80 -9.36 2.35
CA ASN A 425 -10.65 -8.27 1.90
C ASN A 425 -10.10 -6.93 2.40
N LEU A 426 -9.88 -5.99 1.50
CA LEU A 426 -9.31 -4.67 1.77
C LEU A 426 -10.35 -3.56 1.97
N SER A 427 -11.66 -3.87 2.02
CA SER A 427 -12.71 -2.84 2.10
C SER A 427 -12.55 -1.95 3.34
N ARG A 428 -12.21 -2.55 4.49
CA ARG A 428 -12.00 -1.81 5.73
C ARG A 428 -10.78 -0.90 5.65
N GLU A 429 -9.68 -1.41 5.15
CA GLU A 429 -8.43 -0.65 4.97
C GLU A 429 -8.65 0.50 3.98
N ARG A 430 -9.36 0.26 2.89
CA ARG A 430 -9.69 1.28 1.89
C ARG A 430 -10.63 2.36 2.42
N PHE A 431 -11.47 2.04 3.39
CA PHE A 431 -12.36 3.01 4.02
C PHE A 431 -11.57 4.08 4.81
N PHE A 432 -10.58 3.65 5.59
CA PHE A 432 -9.79 4.55 6.45
C PHE A 432 -8.54 5.09 5.78
N VAL A 433 -7.89 4.33 4.92
CA VAL A 433 -6.57 4.64 4.36
C VAL A 433 -6.59 4.47 2.84
N SER A 434 -5.79 5.26 2.14
CA SER A 434 -5.43 4.95 0.75
C SER A 434 -4.60 3.67 0.76
N VAL A 435 -5.16 2.58 0.24
CA VAL A 435 -4.46 1.28 0.19
C VAL A 435 -3.16 1.43 -0.59
N ILE A 436 -2.08 0.87 -0.06
CA ILE A 436 -0.83 0.76 -0.81
C ILE A 436 -1.13 -0.06 -2.06
N ARG A 437 -0.80 0.53 -3.21
CA ARG A 437 -0.85 -0.17 -4.48
C ARG A 437 0.25 -1.21 -4.48
N PHE A 438 -0.13 -2.48 -4.33
CA PHE A 438 0.66 -3.54 -4.92
C PHE A 438 0.39 -3.49 -6.41
N ALA A 439 1.39 -3.25 -7.17
CA ALA A 439 1.27 -3.30 -8.61
C ALA A 439 1.48 -4.70 -9.11
#